data_6d590cc686f4cbe95c0193e62d019f9d
#
_entry.id   6d590cc686f4cbe95c0193e62d019f9d
#
_cell.length_a   1.000
_cell.length_b   1.000
_cell.length_c   1.000
_cell.angle_alpha   90.00
_cell.angle_beta   90.00
_cell.angle_gamma   90.00
#
_symmetry.space_group_name_H-M   'P 1'
#
loop_
_entity.id
_entity.type
_entity.pdbx_description
1 polymer ?
#
loop_
_entity_poly.entity_id
_entity_poly.type
_entity_poly.pdbx_seq_one_letter_code
_entity_poly.pdbx_strand_id
1 'polypeptide(L)'
;GYQSMSFANSMYSQDNKVSSVSADLNSRFSDKISNQLLFTYTDIEDMRGTNSSPFPFIDILAGKDAEGNQIMEPYMSAGYELFTYNNGVKNKITSVIDNFTYFAGDHKITAGISFEHQLASNAYMRNGTGYYRYSSLDDFLNGAAPETFAWTYGYNGVSDPKAQVTFNQIGFYAQDEWNIRPNVKLTYGIRFDDLIFDNSDLQRNDAIYDLDFGGKHIDTGKWPKSRMQISPRVGFVWDVFKDNSLKVRGGTGIFTGRLPLVFFTNMPTNSNMVQNAVVFGTKYENGIAVSHDSRLDQLAGGMITNVDDAIKKFGLPTTIENPVAGSKISGVKDNFKMPQIWKTSLAVDYQLPTSFPLSVTGEFIYNKNINAVTLENINI
;
A
#
# COMPACT_ATOMS: atom_id res chain seq x y z
N GLY A 1 -24.28 9.16 14.33
CA GLY A 1 -23.95 8.32 13.21
C GLY A 1 -25.19 7.62 12.71
N TYR A 2 -25.49 7.79 11.45
CA TYR A 2 -26.60 7.09 10.82
C TYR A 2 -26.28 5.60 10.77
N GLN A 3 -27.15 4.76 11.32
CA GLN A 3 -27.06 3.32 11.20
C GLN A 3 -27.99 2.91 10.05
N SER A 4 -27.42 2.58 8.90
CA SER A 4 -28.16 1.92 7.83
C SER A 4 -28.39 0.45 8.18
N MET A 5 -29.51 -0.11 7.77
CA MET A 5 -29.76 -1.55 7.82
C MET A 5 -28.89 -2.24 6.74
N SER A 6 -28.07 -3.21 7.14
CA SER A 6 -27.27 -4.01 6.21
C SER A 6 -27.64 -5.48 6.33
N PHE A 7 -27.87 -6.13 5.20
CA PHE A 7 -28.16 -7.56 5.16
C PHE A 7 -26.88 -8.39 5.29
N ALA A 8 -27.01 -9.60 5.79
CA ALA A 8 -25.87 -10.51 6.00
C ALA A 8 -25.10 -10.83 4.72
N ASN A 9 -25.73 -10.74 3.55
CA ASN A 9 -25.08 -10.94 2.25
C ASN A 9 -24.14 -9.80 1.83
N SER A 10 -24.12 -8.68 2.57
CA SER A 10 -23.16 -7.58 2.39
C SER A 10 -21.97 -7.64 3.36
N MET A 11 -21.79 -8.75 4.06
CA MET A 11 -20.65 -8.97 4.95
C MET A 11 -19.48 -9.63 4.19
N TYR A 12 -18.27 -9.44 4.71
CA TYR A 12 -17.05 -10.03 4.16
C TYR A 12 -16.15 -10.61 5.23
N SER A 13 -15.28 -11.53 4.82
CA SER A 13 -14.15 -12.03 5.60
C SER A 13 -12.83 -11.53 5.01
N GLN A 14 -11.76 -11.67 5.75
CA GLN A 14 -10.39 -11.44 5.29
C GLN A 14 -9.53 -12.62 5.70
N ASP A 15 -8.95 -13.29 4.71
CA ASP A 15 -8.11 -14.45 4.88
C ASP A 15 -6.66 -14.09 4.58
N ASN A 16 -5.80 -14.19 5.61
CA ASN A 16 -4.38 -13.92 5.52
C ASN A 16 -3.60 -15.23 5.58
N LYS A 17 -2.77 -15.48 4.58
CA LYS A 17 -1.89 -16.63 4.53
C LYS A 17 -0.46 -16.19 4.29
N VAL A 18 0.46 -16.61 5.14
CA VAL A 18 1.89 -16.35 5.02
C VAL A 18 2.64 -17.68 5.06
N SER A 19 3.46 -17.91 4.05
CA SER A 19 4.38 -19.03 3.99
C SER A 19 5.80 -18.50 3.84
N SER A 20 6.71 -18.87 4.72
CA SER A 20 8.10 -18.41 4.67
C SER A 20 9.06 -19.57 4.90
N VAL A 21 10.13 -19.57 4.12
CA VAL A 21 11.27 -20.49 4.26
C VAL A 21 12.53 -19.67 4.35
N SER A 22 13.41 -19.99 5.30
CA SER A 22 14.73 -19.37 5.41
C SER A 22 15.81 -20.41 5.59
N ALA A 23 17.00 -20.10 5.08
CA ALA A 23 18.22 -20.86 5.27
C ALA A 23 19.35 -19.92 5.70
N ASP A 24 20.03 -20.24 6.79
CA ASP A 24 21.13 -19.45 7.36
C ASP A 24 22.39 -20.33 7.40
N LEU A 25 23.40 -19.94 6.61
CA LEU A 25 24.70 -20.60 6.58
C LEU A 25 25.72 -19.72 7.30
N ASN A 26 26.15 -20.15 8.47
CA ASN A 26 27.20 -19.50 9.26
C ASN A 26 28.53 -20.27 9.10
N SER A 27 29.52 -19.59 8.54
CA SER A 27 30.85 -20.14 8.25
C SER A 27 31.90 -19.39 9.07
N ARG A 28 32.75 -20.14 9.76
CA ARG A 28 33.96 -19.61 10.44
C ARG A 28 35.17 -20.11 9.74
N PHE A 29 35.86 -19.25 9.00
CA PHE A 29 37.05 -19.60 8.23
C PHE A 29 38.32 -19.57 9.09
N SER A 30 38.33 -18.72 10.13
CA SER A 30 39.42 -18.63 11.11
C SER A 30 38.90 -17.95 12.38
N ASP A 31 39.76 -17.75 13.37
CA ASP A 31 39.43 -16.96 14.57
C ASP A 31 39.18 -15.48 14.26
N LYS A 32 39.61 -15.04 13.08
CA LYS A 32 39.46 -13.64 12.64
C LYS A 32 38.39 -13.43 11.55
N ILE A 33 37.91 -14.47 10.91
CA ILE A 33 37.08 -14.35 9.72
C ILE A 33 35.83 -15.24 9.87
N SER A 34 34.67 -14.64 9.75
CA SER A 34 33.40 -15.36 9.63
C SER A 34 32.54 -14.79 8.52
N ASN A 35 31.65 -15.60 8.02
CA ASN A 35 30.65 -15.20 7.03
C ASN A 35 29.28 -15.76 7.42
N GLN A 36 28.23 -14.99 7.14
CA GLN A 36 26.84 -15.42 7.25
C GLN A 36 26.14 -15.16 5.92
N LEU A 37 25.61 -16.21 5.31
CA LEU A 37 24.77 -16.12 4.14
C LEU A 37 23.32 -16.51 4.54
N LEU A 38 22.41 -15.56 4.45
CA LEU A 38 20.99 -15.73 4.74
C LEU A 38 20.18 -15.66 3.45
N PHE A 39 19.39 -16.68 3.22
CA PHE A 39 18.37 -16.72 2.18
C PHE A 39 16.98 -16.75 2.83
N THR A 40 16.02 -15.98 2.28
CA THR A 40 14.62 -16.04 2.72
C THR A 40 13.72 -15.93 1.51
N TYR A 41 12.71 -16.79 1.47
CA TYR A 41 11.58 -16.68 0.54
C TYR A 41 10.29 -16.58 1.34
N THR A 42 9.46 -15.60 1.01
CA THR A 42 8.16 -15.38 1.67
C THR A 42 7.08 -15.18 0.61
N ASP A 43 5.98 -15.93 0.76
CA ASP A 43 4.75 -15.79 -0.03
C ASP A 43 3.62 -15.35 0.90
N ILE A 44 3.06 -14.17 0.61
CA ILE A 44 1.98 -13.56 1.37
C ILE A 44 0.75 -13.49 0.46
N GLU A 45 -0.36 -14.00 0.94
CA GLU A 45 -1.65 -13.91 0.30
C GLU A 45 -2.66 -13.33 1.29
N ASP A 46 -3.26 -12.21 0.93
CA ASP A 46 -4.29 -11.51 1.70
C ASP A 46 -5.50 -11.32 0.78
N MET A 47 -6.58 -12.05 1.03
CA MET A 47 -7.75 -12.12 0.16
C MET A 47 -9.01 -11.79 0.93
N ARG A 48 -9.89 -11.00 0.31
CA ARG A 48 -11.26 -10.88 0.81
C ARG A 48 -12.11 -12.03 0.31
N GLY A 49 -13.00 -12.50 1.19
CA GLY A 49 -13.97 -13.55 0.92
C GLY A 49 -15.36 -13.17 1.42
N THR A 50 -16.36 -13.91 0.98
CA THR A 50 -17.73 -13.78 1.46
C THR A 50 -18.48 -15.09 1.24
N ASN A 51 -19.52 -15.32 2.03
CA ASN A 51 -20.44 -16.44 1.83
C ASN A 51 -21.58 -16.11 0.85
N SER A 52 -21.58 -14.92 0.28
CA SER A 52 -22.59 -14.48 -0.69
C SER A 52 -22.26 -14.90 -2.11
N SER A 53 -23.25 -15.22 -2.92
CA SER A 53 -23.09 -15.38 -4.36
C SER A 53 -22.94 -13.99 -5.03
N PRO A 54 -22.18 -13.88 -6.15
CA PRO A 54 -22.07 -12.64 -6.89
C PRO A 54 -23.45 -12.11 -7.31
N PHE A 55 -23.75 -10.88 -6.89
CA PHE A 55 -24.98 -10.14 -7.19
C PHE A 55 -24.70 -8.65 -7.00
N PRO A 56 -25.35 -7.72 -7.73
CA PRO A 56 -25.13 -6.30 -7.56
C PRO A 56 -25.31 -5.85 -6.11
N PHE A 57 -24.43 -4.95 -5.66
CA PHE A 57 -24.64 -4.26 -4.40
C PHE A 57 -25.69 -3.16 -4.58
N ILE A 58 -26.70 -3.18 -3.72
CA ILE A 58 -27.83 -2.27 -3.74
C ILE A 58 -27.72 -1.35 -2.53
N ASP A 59 -27.74 -0.06 -2.77
CA ASP A 59 -27.73 0.99 -1.77
C ASP A 59 -29.03 1.81 -1.92
N ILE A 60 -29.79 1.94 -0.85
CA ILE A 60 -31.08 2.63 -0.84
C ILE A 60 -30.96 3.81 0.11
N LEU A 61 -31.26 5.00 -0.38
CA LEU A 61 -31.26 6.24 0.38
C LEU A 61 -32.58 6.41 1.16
N ALA A 62 -32.60 7.38 2.07
CA ALA A 62 -33.73 7.62 2.97
C ALA A 62 -34.92 8.32 2.30
N GLY A 63 -34.88 8.56 0.98
CA GLY A 63 -35.95 9.23 0.26
C GLY A 63 -35.79 10.74 0.23
N LYS A 64 -36.91 11.46 0.18
CA LYS A 64 -36.97 12.93 0.10
C LYS A 64 -37.48 13.53 1.39
N ASP A 65 -37.03 14.73 1.71
CA ASP A 65 -37.56 15.54 2.81
C ASP A 65 -38.95 16.17 2.45
N ALA A 66 -39.49 16.93 3.38
CA ALA A 66 -40.80 17.60 3.19
C ALA A 66 -40.76 18.66 2.07
N GLU A 67 -39.57 19.19 1.78
CA GLU A 67 -39.32 20.18 0.74
C GLU A 67 -39.06 19.51 -0.63
N GLY A 68 -38.94 18.17 -0.68
CA GLY A 68 -38.72 17.39 -1.88
C GLY A 68 -37.22 17.19 -2.24
N ASN A 69 -36.31 17.60 -1.38
CA ASN A 69 -34.88 17.42 -1.59
C ASN A 69 -34.48 15.98 -1.26
N GLN A 70 -33.54 15.42 -2.02
CA GLN A 70 -33.02 14.08 -1.77
C GLN A 70 -32.22 14.02 -0.47
N ILE A 71 -32.61 13.13 0.43
CA ILE A 71 -31.86 12.80 1.64
C ILE A 71 -30.74 11.82 1.23
N MET A 72 -29.47 12.23 1.41
CA MET A 72 -28.31 11.46 0.98
C MET A 72 -27.85 10.41 2.00
N GLU A 73 -28.51 10.32 3.14
CA GLU A 73 -28.25 9.30 4.15
C GLU A 73 -28.67 7.91 3.66
N PRO A 74 -27.83 6.89 3.86
CA PRO A 74 -28.18 5.53 3.53
C PRO A 74 -29.27 5.02 4.50
N TYR A 75 -30.30 4.40 3.94
CA TYR A 75 -31.37 3.74 4.68
C TYR A 75 -31.09 2.24 4.82
N MET A 76 -30.79 1.58 3.69
CA MET A 76 -30.61 0.14 3.67
C MET A 76 -29.60 -0.25 2.58
N SER A 77 -28.85 -1.33 2.80
CA SER A 77 -27.97 -1.92 1.80
C SER A 77 -28.06 -3.45 1.78
N ALA A 78 -27.94 -4.02 0.59
CA ALA A 78 -27.99 -5.47 0.35
C ALA A 78 -27.10 -5.84 -0.85
N GLY A 79 -26.90 -7.14 -1.06
CA GLY A 79 -26.13 -7.66 -2.19
C GLY A 79 -24.70 -8.02 -1.81
N TYR A 80 -23.88 -8.34 -2.80
CA TYR A 80 -22.48 -8.70 -2.61
C TYR A 80 -21.68 -7.48 -2.15
N GLU A 81 -20.87 -7.61 -1.10
CA GLU A 81 -20.12 -6.48 -0.54
C GLU A 81 -19.29 -5.77 -1.62
N LEU A 82 -19.37 -4.45 -1.64
CA LEU A 82 -18.92 -3.55 -2.72
C LEU A 82 -17.45 -3.70 -3.10
N PHE A 83 -16.60 -4.08 -2.16
CA PHE A 83 -15.15 -4.13 -2.31
C PHE A 83 -14.59 -5.56 -2.32
N THR A 84 -15.41 -6.60 -2.16
CA THR A 84 -14.92 -7.96 -1.94
C THR A 84 -14.63 -8.71 -3.23
N TYR A 85 -15.38 -8.45 -4.30
CA TYR A 85 -15.16 -9.15 -5.57
C TYR A 85 -13.78 -8.86 -6.14
N ASN A 86 -12.99 -9.91 -6.37
CA ASN A 86 -11.61 -9.82 -6.86
C ASN A 86 -10.81 -8.74 -6.09
N ASN A 87 -10.76 -8.88 -4.76
CA ASN A 87 -9.97 -7.99 -3.90
C ASN A 87 -8.96 -8.81 -3.09
N GLY A 88 -7.70 -8.63 -3.42
CA GLY A 88 -6.63 -9.32 -2.73
C GLY A 88 -5.25 -8.87 -3.14
N VAL A 89 -4.31 -9.13 -2.24
CA VAL A 89 -2.90 -8.85 -2.42
C VAL A 89 -2.12 -10.16 -2.38
N LYS A 90 -1.24 -10.36 -3.36
CA LYS A 90 -0.22 -11.41 -3.34
C LYS A 90 1.15 -10.76 -3.42
N ASN A 91 2.03 -11.13 -2.48
CA ASN A 91 3.37 -10.56 -2.43
C ASN A 91 4.39 -11.69 -2.25
N LYS A 92 5.28 -11.84 -3.24
CA LYS A 92 6.39 -12.80 -3.20
C LYS A 92 7.69 -12.05 -3.01
N ILE A 93 8.42 -12.41 -1.96
CA ILE A 93 9.65 -11.75 -1.58
C ILE A 93 10.76 -12.79 -1.53
N THR A 94 11.80 -12.57 -2.31
CA THR A 94 13.05 -13.34 -2.24
C THR A 94 14.15 -12.42 -1.74
N SER A 95 14.82 -12.80 -0.66
CA SER A 95 15.89 -12.00 -0.05
C SER A 95 17.15 -12.83 0.12
N VAL A 96 18.29 -12.25 -0.22
CA VAL A 96 19.64 -12.79 0.03
C VAL A 96 20.45 -11.73 0.73
N ILE A 97 21.06 -12.10 1.86
CA ILE A 97 21.94 -11.22 2.63
C ILE A 97 23.24 -11.97 2.88
N ASP A 98 24.38 -11.34 2.57
CA ASP A 98 25.69 -11.87 2.86
C ASP A 98 26.47 -10.90 3.76
N ASN A 99 26.94 -11.38 4.90
CA ASN A 99 27.67 -10.64 5.90
C ASN A 99 29.07 -11.22 6.06
N PHE A 100 30.08 -10.50 5.67
CA PHE A 100 31.46 -10.82 5.95
C PHE A 100 31.94 -10.07 7.18
N THR A 101 32.47 -10.78 8.19
CA THR A 101 32.97 -10.18 9.44
C THR A 101 34.41 -10.48 9.64
N TYR A 102 35.20 -9.44 9.94
CA TYR A 102 36.61 -9.51 10.27
C TYR A 102 36.87 -8.98 11.69
N PHE A 103 37.51 -9.80 12.52
CA PHE A 103 37.90 -9.47 13.89
C PHE A 103 39.37 -9.04 13.93
N ALA A 104 39.61 -7.75 14.25
CA ALA A 104 40.94 -7.14 14.24
C ALA A 104 41.20 -6.48 15.61
N GLY A 105 41.69 -7.28 16.58
CA GLY A 105 41.90 -6.79 17.94
C GLY A 105 40.58 -6.31 18.58
N ASP A 106 40.52 -5.02 18.89
CA ASP A 106 39.33 -4.39 19.50
C ASP A 106 38.23 -4.02 18.51
N HIS A 107 38.40 -4.32 17.22
CA HIS A 107 37.49 -4.03 16.13
C HIS A 107 36.76 -5.29 15.65
N LYS A 108 35.45 -5.16 15.42
CA LYS A 108 34.63 -6.12 14.68
C LYS A 108 34.07 -5.42 13.46
N ILE A 109 34.72 -5.60 12.33
CA ILE A 109 34.35 -4.98 11.06
C ILE A 109 33.41 -5.92 10.31
N THR A 110 32.21 -5.45 9.96
CA THR A 110 31.25 -6.20 9.15
C THR A 110 30.97 -5.43 7.86
N ALA A 111 31.17 -6.08 6.72
CA ALA A 111 30.74 -5.58 5.42
C ALA A 111 29.70 -6.55 4.85
N GLY A 112 28.66 -6.02 4.21
CA GLY A 112 27.60 -6.87 3.71
C GLY A 112 26.95 -6.34 2.44
N ILE A 113 26.29 -7.25 1.75
CA ILE A 113 25.42 -7.00 0.61
C ILE A 113 24.05 -7.58 0.91
N SER A 114 23.01 -6.88 0.51
CA SER A 114 21.64 -7.39 0.54
C SER A 114 21.01 -7.23 -0.83
N PHE A 115 20.32 -8.27 -1.27
CA PHE A 115 19.49 -8.25 -2.46
C PHE A 115 18.09 -8.70 -2.09
N GLU A 116 17.08 -7.99 -2.57
CA GLU A 116 15.70 -8.37 -2.40
C GLU A 116 14.95 -8.18 -3.73
N HIS A 117 14.26 -9.23 -4.15
CA HIS A 117 13.34 -9.21 -5.27
C HIS A 117 11.92 -9.30 -4.73
N GLN A 118 11.07 -8.36 -5.11
CA GLN A 118 9.65 -8.36 -4.75
C GLN A 118 8.77 -8.32 -5.99
N LEU A 119 7.79 -9.23 -6.00
CA LEU A 119 6.66 -9.20 -6.92
C LEU A 119 5.39 -9.00 -6.10
N ALA A 120 4.77 -7.85 -6.23
CA ALA A 120 3.49 -7.56 -5.62
C ALA A 120 2.40 -7.48 -6.68
N SER A 121 1.32 -8.21 -6.45
CA SER A 121 0.12 -8.20 -7.28
C SER A 121 -1.06 -7.74 -6.44
N ASN A 122 -1.80 -6.74 -6.91
CA ASN A 122 -2.98 -6.21 -6.25
C ASN A 122 -4.17 -6.29 -7.19
N ALA A 123 -5.19 -7.05 -6.80
CA ALA A 123 -6.49 -7.06 -7.41
C ALA A 123 -7.43 -6.17 -6.60
N TYR A 124 -8.11 -5.24 -7.25
CA TYR A 124 -9.08 -4.35 -6.61
C TYR A 124 -10.15 -3.92 -7.61
N MET A 125 -11.30 -4.59 -7.56
CA MET A 125 -12.45 -4.34 -8.43
C MET A 125 -13.64 -3.82 -7.63
N ARG A 126 -13.58 -2.57 -7.18
CA ARG A 126 -14.76 -1.95 -6.58
C ARG A 126 -15.94 -2.01 -7.57
N ASN A 127 -17.11 -2.39 -7.12
CA ASN A 127 -18.30 -2.59 -7.96
C ASN A 127 -18.17 -3.74 -8.99
N GLY A 128 -17.29 -4.73 -8.74
CA GLY A 128 -17.05 -5.82 -9.70
C GLY A 128 -18.26 -6.72 -9.95
N THR A 129 -19.26 -6.71 -9.07
CA THR A 129 -20.55 -7.41 -9.25
C THR A 129 -21.69 -6.49 -9.67
N GLY A 130 -21.39 -5.19 -9.90
CA GLY A 130 -22.38 -4.16 -10.16
C GLY A 130 -22.80 -3.40 -8.89
N TYR A 131 -23.20 -2.17 -9.07
CA TYR A 131 -23.66 -1.27 -8.02
C TYR A 131 -24.86 -0.47 -8.48
N TYR A 132 -25.89 -0.44 -7.63
CA TYR A 132 -27.10 0.36 -7.82
C TYR A 132 -27.36 1.19 -6.58
N ARG A 133 -27.71 2.45 -6.77
CA ARG A 133 -28.25 3.30 -5.71
C ARG A 133 -29.62 3.80 -6.11
N TYR A 134 -30.58 3.67 -5.20
CA TYR A 134 -31.95 4.15 -5.39
C TYR A 134 -32.23 5.28 -4.42
N SER A 135 -33.08 6.22 -4.84
CA SER A 135 -33.47 7.39 -4.07
C SER A 135 -34.27 7.04 -2.81
N SER A 136 -35.09 5.97 -2.89
CA SER A 136 -35.90 5.49 -1.77
C SER A 136 -36.19 3.99 -1.88
N LEU A 137 -36.75 3.40 -0.81
CA LEU A 137 -37.23 2.02 -0.84
C LEU A 137 -38.40 1.85 -1.81
N ASP A 138 -39.29 2.83 -1.86
CA ASP A 138 -40.45 2.81 -2.78
C ASP A 138 -39.98 2.85 -4.23
N ASP A 139 -39.01 3.64 -4.59
CA ASP A 139 -38.42 3.66 -5.94
C ASP A 139 -37.80 2.30 -6.31
N PHE A 140 -37.08 1.69 -5.39
CA PHE A 140 -36.56 0.35 -5.60
C PHE A 140 -37.67 -0.69 -5.82
N LEU A 141 -38.68 -0.71 -4.98
CA LEU A 141 -39.79 -1.69 -5.04
C LEU A 141 -40.64 -1.50 -6.30
N ASN A 142 -40.81 -0.27 -6.76
CA ASN A 142 -41.56 0.05 -7.98
C ASN A 142 -40.74 -0.05 -9.26
N GLY A 143 -39.45 -0.45 -9.18
CA GLY A 143 -38.60 -0.57 -10.34
C GLY A 143 -38.26 0.75 -11.02
N ALA A 144 -38.19 1.84 -10.26
CA ALA A 144 -37.73 3.13 -10.77
C ALA A 144 -36.30 3.07 -11.27
N ALA A 145 -35.87 4.05 -12.09
CA ALA A 145 -34.48 4.19 -12.48
C ALA A 145 -33.59 4.45 -11.25
N PRO A 146 -32.41 3.86 -11.16
CA PRO A 146 -31.49 4.12 -10.07
C PRO A 146 -30.87 5.51 -10.18
N GLU A 147 -30.44 6.07 -9.05
CA GLU A 147 -29.68 7.32 -8.97
C GLU A 147 -28.21 7.16 -9.31
N THR A 148 -27.70 5.94 -9.18
CA THR A 148 -26.32 5.59 -9.56
C THR A 148 -26.30 4.14 -10.03
N PHE A 149 -25.54 3.94 -11.09
CA PHE A 149 -25.14 2.64 -11.59
C PHE A 149 -23.62 2.63 -11.77
N ALA A 150 -22.94 1.60 -11.31
CA ALA A 150 -21.53 1.45 -11.56
C ALA A 150 -21.13 -0.02 -11.76
N TRP A 151 -20.11 -0.24 -12.57
CA TRP A 151 -19.52 -1.55 -12.79
C TRP A 151 -18.02 -1.44 -13.09
N THR A 152 -17.22 -2.34 -12.51
CA THR A 152 -15.81 -2.49 -12.86
C THR A 152 -15.59 -3.89 -13.43
N TYR A 153 -14.88 -3.98 -14.55
CA TYR A 153 -14.62 -5.25 -15.23
C TYR A 153 -13.27 -5.22 -15.94
N GLY A 154 -12.66 -6.41 -16.10
CA GLY A 154 -11.43 -6.56 -16.86
C GLY A 154 -11.66 -6.53 -18.37
N TYR A 155 -10.68 -6.04 -19.10
CA TYR A 155 -10.70 -6.10 -20.57
C TYR A 155 -10.53 -7.55 -21.08
N ASN A 156 -10.96 -7.81 -22.32
CA ASN A 156 -10.84 -9.11 -23.00
C ASN A 156 -11.40 -10.29 -22.19
N GLY A 157 -12.43 -10.05 -21.36
CA GLY A 157 -13.05 -11.09 -20.55
C GLY A 157 -12.22 -11.57 -19.36
N VAL A 158 -11.15 -10.84 -18.98
CA VAL A 158 -10.37 -11.16 -17.79
C VAL A 158 -11.21 -10.92 -16.53
N SER A 159 -11.50 -11.99 -15.81
CA SER A 159 -12.36 -11.94 -14.61
C SER A 159 -11.63 -11.42 -13.35
N ASP A 160 -10.29 -11.51 -13.31
CA ASP A 160 -9.45 -11.16 -12.16
C ASP A 160 -8.29 -10.22 -12.56
N PRO A 161 -8.58 -9.02 -13.14
CA PRO A 161 -7.54 -8.08 -13.51
C PRO A 161 -6.71 -7.68 -12.29
N LYS A 162 -5.39 -7.56 -12.48
CA LYS A 162 -4.43 -7.30 -11.41
C LYS A 162 -3.45 -6.22 -11.83
N ALA A 163 -3.14 -5.32 -10.91
CA ALA A 163 -2.00 -4.43 -11.03
C ALA A 163 -0.77 -5.10 -10.43
N GLN A 164 0.35 -5.09 -11.14
CA GLN A 164 1.61 -5.66 -10.69
C GLN A 164 2.67 -4.59 -10.48
N VAL A 165 3.52 -4.81 -9.47
CA VAL A 165 4.72 -4.03 -9.20
C VAL A 165 5.84 -5.00 -8.93
N THR A 166 6.85 -4.95 -9.77
CA THR A 166 8.08 -5.72 -9.60
C THR A 166 9.24 -4.78 -9.34
N PHE A 167 10.02 -5.05 -8.31
CA PHE A 167 11.23 -4.30 -8.06
C PHE A 167 12.33 -5.12 -7.41
N ASN A 168 13.56 -4.63 -7.56
CA ASN A 168 14.75 -5.14 -6.90
C ASN A 168 15.30 -4.06 -5.97
N GLN A 169 15.68 -4.44 -4.76
CA GLN A 169 16.41 -3.58 -3.85
C GLN A 169 17.81 -4.17 -3.63
N ILE A 170 18.81 -3.34 -3.85
CA ILE A 170 20.22 -3.70 -3.62
C ILE A 170 20.75 -2.81 -2.51
N GLY A 171 21.40 -3.42 -1.51
CA GLY A 171 21.99 -2.69 -0.40
C GLY A 171 23.44 -3.11 -0.19
N PHE A 172 24.31 -2.13 0.04
CA PHE A 172 25.71 -2.32 0.44
C PHE A 172 25.94 -1.61 1.76
N TYR A 173 26.66 -2.24 2.68
CA TYR A 173 26.94 -1.62 3.97
C TYR A 173 28.28 -2.07 4.55
N ALA A 174 28.84 -1.18 5.37
CA ALA A 174 29.97 -1.51 6.21
C ALA A 174 29.77 -0.88 7.58
N GLN A 175 30.15 -1.60 8.62
CA GLN A 175 30.05 -1.20 10.01
C GLN A 175 31.25 -1.68 10.79
N ASP A 176 31.73 -0.88 11.73
CA ASP A 176 32.71 -1.26 12.72
C ASP A 176 32.12 -1.14 14.14
N GLU A 177 32.31 -2.18 14.94
CA GLU A 177 32.10 -2.17 16.37
C GLU A 177 33.48 -2.13 17.03
N TRP A 178 33.84 -0.98 17.59
CA TRP A 178 35.15 -0.72 18.20
C TRP A 178 35.05 -0.66 19.71
N ASN A 179 35.72 -1.57 20.39
CA ASN A 179 35.90 -1.56 21.85
C ASN A 179 37.05 -0.60 22.19
N ILE A 180 36.76 0.72 22.23
CA ILE A 180 37.75 1.77 22.54
C ILE A 180 38.45 1.48 23.89
N ARG A 181 37.65 0.98 24.84
CA ARG A 181 38.06 0.50 26.18
C ARG A 181 37.17 -0.68 26.56
N PRO A 182 37.56 -1.49 27.57
CA PRO A 182 36.72 -2.61 28.02
C PRO A 182 35.29 -2.21 28.42
N ASN A 183 35.06 -0.95 28.78
CA ASN A 183 33.78 -0.40 29.18
C ASN A 183 33.20 0.64 28.22
N VAL A 184 33.80 0.86 27.04
CA VAL A 184 33.31 1.80 26.04
C VAL A 184 33.34 1.15 24.68
N LYS A 185 32.16 0.99 24.10
CA LYS A 185 32.00 0.51 22.71
C LYS A 185 31.43 1.62 21.84
N LEU A 186 32.05 1.85 20.69
CA LEU A 186 31.57 2.71 19.62
C LEU A 186 31.15 1.81 18.45
N THR A 187 30.03 2.11 17.83
CA THR A 187 29.57 1.46 16.59
C THR A 187 29.33 2.55 15.56
N TYR A 188 29.93 2.43 14.38
CA TYR A 188 29.69 3.36 13.28
C TYR A 188 29.66 2.60 11.95
N GLY A 189 28.87 3.13 11.01
CA GLY A 189 28.73 2.48 9.73
C GLY A 189 27.93 3.31 8.74
N ILE A 190 27.91 2.82 7.53
CA ILE A 190 27.19 3.43 6.41
C ILE A 190 26.52 2.36 5.58
N ARG A 191 25.31 2.65 5.11
CA ARG A 191 24.57 1.79 4.19
C ARG A 191 24.10 2.61 2.99
N PHE A 192 24.18 1.98 1.84
CA PHE A 192 23.70 2.45 0.55
C PHE A 192 22.58 1.53 0.09
N ASP A 193 21.42 2.07 -0.21
CA ASP A 193 20.27 1.32 -0.72
C ASP A 193 19.82 1.90 -2.06
N ASP A 194 19.62 1.04 -3.04
CA ASP A 194 19.06 1.41 -4.34
C ASP A 194 17.83 0.56 -4.64
N LEU A 195 16.75 1.21 -5.12
CA LEU A 195 15.50 0.58 -5.46
C LEU A 195 15.25 0.73 -6.96
N ILE A 196 15.18 -0.40 -7.65
CA ILE A 196 15.07 -0.49 -9.09
C ILE A 196 13.71 -1.11 -9.43
N PHE A 197 12.82 -0.33 -10.03
CA PHE A 197 11.51 -0.81 -10.49
C PHE A 197 11.60 -1.41 -11.89
N ASP A 198 10.80 -2.43 -12.15
CA ASP A 198 10.57 -2.98 -13.47
C ASP A 198 9.32 -2.33 -14.08
N ASN A 199 9.45 -1.77 -15.27
CA ASN A 199 8.36 -1.12 -16.00
C ASN A 199 7.64 -2.07 -16.97
N SER A 200 8.05 -3.33 -17.09
CA SER A 200 7.54 -4.26 -18.12
C SER A 200 6.03 -4.52 -18.02
N ASP A 201 5.46 -4.42 -16.83
CA ASP A 201 4.04 -4.63 -16.58
C ASP A 201 3.19 -3.35 -16.75
N LEU A 202 3.82 -2.18 -16.98
CA LEU A 202 3.10 -0.92 -17.10
C LEU A 202 2.73 -0.61 -18.55
N GLN A 203 1.52 -0.07 -18.70
CA GLN A 203 1.04 0.50 -19.96
C GLN A 203 0.63 1.96 -19.73
N ARG A 204 1.13 2.87 -20.58
CA ARG A 204 0.76 4.27 -20.50
C ARG A 204 -0.64 4.48 -21.06
N ASN A 205 -1.47 5.17 -20.31
CA ASN A 205 -2.72 5.73 -20.80
C ASN A 205 -2.44 7.12 -21.37
N ASP A 206 -2.50 7.27 -22.70
CA ASP A 206 -2.20 8.54 -23.38
C ASP A 206 -3.25 9.61 -23.05
N ALA A 207 -4.52 9.24 -22.87
CA ALA A 207 -5.55 10.19 -22.46
C ALA A 207 -5.30 10.79 -21.05
N ILE A 208 -4.63 10.06 -20.15
CA ILE A 208 -4.17 10.59 -18.85
C ILE A 208 -2.92 11.44 -19.04
N TYR A 209 -1.98 10.97 -19.85
CA TYR A 209 -0.71 11.68 -20.07
C TYR A 209 -0.90 13.04 -20.71
N ASP A 210 -1.88 13.19 -21.61
CA ASP A 210 -2.20 14.42 -22.31
C ASP A 210 -2.92 15.46 -21.44
N LEU A 211 -3.39 15.06 -20.25
CA LEU A 211 -3.95 16.02 -19.28
C LEU A 211 -2.85 16.93 -18.73
N ASP A 212 -3.10 18.22 -18.75
CA ASP A 212 -2.22 19.24 -18.19
C ASP A 212 -2.76 19.73 -16.83
N PHE A 213 -1.99 19.49 -15.78
CA PHE A 213 -2.27 19.94 -14.42
C PHE A 213 -1.34 21.10 -14.04
N GLY A 214 -1.43 22.20 -14.78
CA GLY A 214 -0.55 23.36 -14.57
C GLY A 214 0.91 23.08 -14.90
N GLY A 215 1.17 22.47 -16.04
CA GLY A 215 2.49 22.04 -16.52
C GLY A 215 2.97 20.70 -15.94
N LYS A 216 2.12 20.00 -15.17
CA LYS A 216 2.41 18.65 -14.66
C LYS A 216 1.62 17.60 -15.43
N HIS A 217 2.26 16.50 -15.77
CA HIS A 217 1.64 15.34 -16.42
C HIS A 217 1.82 14.09 -15.57
N ILE A 218 0.90 13.14 -15.70
CA ILE A 218 0.98 11.83 -15.05
C ILE A 218 1.28 10.80 -16.11
N ASP A 219 2.43 10.13 -15.99
CA ASP A 219 2.81 9.02 -16.85
C ASP A 219 2.54 7.70 -16.12
N THR A 220 1.48 6.99 -16.53
CA THR A 220 1.10 5.69 -15.95
C THR A 220 1.91 4.52 -16.50
N GLY A 221 2.77 4.76 -17.49
CA GLY A 221 3.59 3.73 -18.16
C GLY A 221 4.99 3.58 -17.60
N LYS A 222 5.35 4.31 -16.53
CA LYS A 222 6.68 4.20 -15.93
C LYS A 222 6.68 4.40 -14.43
N TRP A 223 7.59 3.71 -13.75
CA TRP A 223 7.93 3.93 -12.35
C TRP A 223 8.98 5.04 -12.19
N PRO A 224 9.16 5.57 -10.96
CA PRO A 224 10.25 6.51 -10.67
C PRO A 224 11.61 5.91 -11.02
N LYS A 225 12.54 6.78 -11.41
CA LYS A 225 13.93 6.38 -11.62
C LYS A 225 14.57 5.95 -10.29
N SER A 226 15.39 4.91 -10.34
CA SER A 226 16.24 4.49 -9.23
C SER A 226 17.05 5.65 -8.67
N ARG A 227 17.14 5.72 -7.33
CA ARG A 227 17.92 6.73 -6.61
C ARG A 227 18.55 6.12 -5.37
N MET A 228 19.86 6.05 -5.38
CA MET A 228 20.62 5.59 -4.23
C MET A 228 20.36 6.47 -3.00
N GLN A 229 20.07 5.83 -1.88
CA GLN A 229 19.86 6.47 -0.59
C GLN A 229 20.95 6.06 0.39
N ILE A 230 21.48 7.04 1.12
CA ILE A 230 22.63 6.86 2.02
C ILE A 230 22.12 6.94 3.45
N SER A 231 22.55 5.98 4.28
CA SER A 231 22.12 5.81 5.67
C SER A 231 23.32 5.64 6.60
N PRO A 232 24.03 6.75 6.94
CA PRO A 232 25.11 6.73 7.94
C PRO A 232 24.50 6.59 9.34
N ARG A 233 25.25 5.93 10.24
CA ARG A 233 24.87 5.75 11.64
C ARG A 233 26.09 5.69 12.56
N VAL A 234 25.92 6.18 13.77
CA VAL A 234 26.89 6.06 14.86
C VAL A 234 26.14 5.84 16.18
N GLY A 235 26.70 5.01 17.03
CA GLY A 235 26.16 4.74 18.35
C GLY A 235 27.27 4.38 19.32
N PHE A 236 27.02 4.52 20.60
CA PHE A 236 27.94 4.16 21.66
C PHE A 236 27.23 3.52 22.84
N VAL A 237 27.99 2.73 23.60
CA VAL A 237 27.62 2.20 24.90
C VAL A 237 28.78 2.42 25.83
N TRP A 238 28.53 3.03 26.99
CA TRP A 238 29.51 3.29 28.03
C TRP A 238 29.02 2.75 29.36
N ASP A 239 29.71 1.77 29.91
CA ASP A 239 29.55 1.33 31.30
C ASP A 239 30.44 2.21 32.18
N VAL A 240 29.81 3.18 32.85
CA VAL A 240 30.53 4.28 33.54
C VAL A 240 31.43 3.75 34.63
N PHE A 241 30.94 2.84 35.46
CA PHE A 241 31.65 2.32 36.64
C PHE A 241 32.34 0.97 36.39
N LYS A 242 32.17 0.36 35.19
CA LYS A 242 32.72 -0.95 34.79
C LYS A 242 32.11 -2.14 35.55
N ASP A 243 31.03 -1.95 36.24
CA ASP A 243 30.32 -2.96 37.01
C ASP A 243 28.88 -3.19 36.54
N ASN A 244 28.54 -2.58 35.42
CA ASN A 244 27.22 -2.56 34.79
C ASN A 244 26.12 -1.85 35.63
N SER A 245 26.48 -1.15 36.70
CA SER A 245 25.49 -0.44 37.54
C SER A 245 24.98 0.85 36.90
N LEU A 246 25.80 1.53 36.10
CA LEU A 246 25.42 2.71 35.35
C LEU A 246 25.89 2.62 33.90
N LYS A 247 24.94 2.52 32.94
CA LYS A 247 25.22 2.54 31.53
C LYS A 247 24.63 3.78 30.85
N VAL A 248 25.44 4.43 30.02
CA VAL A 248 24.99 5.48 29.11
C VAL A 248 25.10 4.94 27.71
N ARG A 249 24.03 5.00 26.96
CA ARG A 249 23.98 4.54 25.57
C ARG A 249 23.28 5.56 24.70
N GLY A 250 23.70 5.68 23.47
CA GLY A 250 23.08 6.59 22.55
C GLY A 250 23.53 6.36 21.12
N GLY A 251 22.85 7.04 20.22
CA GLY A 251 23.20 6.96 18.81
C GLY A 251 22.41 7.93 17.96
N THR A 252 22.94 8.16 16.79
CA THR A 252 22.27 8.95 15.76
C THR A 252 22.50 8.31 14.39
N GLY A 253 21.55 8.48 13.49
CA GLY A 253 21.67 7.95 12.13
C GLY A 253 20.50 8.26 11.24
N ILE A 254 20.71 8.03 9.96
CA ILE A 254 19.68 8.10 8.94
C ILE A 254 19.20 6.67 8.63
N PHE A 255 17.90 6.50 8.55
CA PHE A 255 17.28 5.20 8.27
C PHE A 255 16.32 5.34 7.10
N THR A 256 16.53 4.51 6.09
CA THR A 256 15.61 4.37 4.95
C THR A 256 14.50 3.40 5.32
N GLY A 257 13.27 3.81 5.17
CA GLY A 257 12.07 3.01 5.41
C GLY A 257 11.54 2.38 4.13
N ARG A 258 10.47 1.57 4.28
CA ARG A 258 9.71 1.01 3.17
C ARG A 258 8.32 1.65 3.12
N LEU A 259 7.80 1.80 1.90
CA LEU A 259 6.42 2.19 1.67
C LEU A 259 5.60 0.95 1.35
N PRO A 260 4.40 0.79 1.93
CA PRO A 260 3.50 -0.29 1.52
C PRO A 260 3.22 -0.24 0.01
N LEU A 261 3.31 -1.40 -0.66
CA LEU A 261 3.27 -1.49 -2.12
C LEU A 261 1.92 -1.07 -2.73
N VAL A 262 0.85 -1.08 -1.94
CA VAL A 262 -0.48 -0.60 -2.36
C VAL A 262 -0.44 0.86 -2.86
N PHE A 263 0.46 1.70 -2.35
CA PHE A 263 0.61 3.06 -2.84
C PHE A 263 1.12 3.10 -4.29
N PHE A 264 1.94 2.14 -4.68
CA PHE A 264 2.41 2.01 -6.06
C PHE A 264 1.36 1.36 -6.94
N THR A 265 0.73 0.26 -6.51
CA THR A 265 -0.26 -0.46 -7.31
C THR A 265 -1.50 0.36 -7.65
N ASN A 266 -1.79 1.44 -6.89
CA ASN A 266 -2.87 2.36 -7.21
C ASN A 266 -2.69 3.07 -8.57
N MET A 267 -1.45 3.28 -9.04
CA MET A 267 -1.21 3.90 -10.34
C MET A 267 -1.72 3.01 -11.49
N PRO A 268 -1.26 1.76 -11.68
CA PRO A 268 -1.80 0.90 -12.72
C PRO A 268 -3.26 0.50 -12.49
N THR A 269 -3.72 0.32 -11.24
CA THR A 269 -5.12 0.00 -10.95
C THR A 269 -6.08 1.08 -11.45
N ASN A 270 -5.72 2.36 -11.27
CA ASN A 270 -6.55 3.51 -11.66
C ASN A 270 -6.20 4.08 -13.04
N SER A 271 -5.36 3.39 -13.81
CA SER A 271 -4.93 3.86 -15.13
C SER A 271 -5.93 3.61 -16.24
N ASN A 272 -7.00 2.85 -16.02
CA ASN A 272 -7.89 2.30 -17.04
C ASN A 272 -7.18 1.43 -18.09
N MET A 273 -5.99 0.90 -17.78
CA MET A 273 -5.25 -0.02 -18.65
C MET A 273 -5.37 -1.48 -18.19
N VAL A 274 -5.67 -1.70 -16.91
CA VAL A 274 -5.85 -3.03 -16.31
C VAL A 274 -7.32 -3.44 -16.30
N GLN A 275 -8.20 -2.49 -16.00
CA GLN A 275 -9.65 -2.68 -15.88
C GLN A 275 -10.38 -1.42 -16.29
N ASN A 276 -11.64 -1.57 -16.72
CA ASN A 276 -12.54 -0.45 -16.97
C ASN A 276 -13.52 -0.26 -15.82
N ALA A 277 -13.65 0.96 -15.33
CA ALA A 277 -14.61 1.34 -14.30
C ALA A 277 -15.57 2.38 -14.85
N VAL A 278 -16.85 2.05 -14.92
CA VAL A 278 -17.91 2.95 -15.39
C VAL A 278 -18.80 3.36 -14.23
N VAL A 279 -19.21 4.61 -14.23
CA VAL A 279 -20.16 5.18 -13.25
C VAL A 279 -21.10 6.11 -13.99
N PHE A 280 -22.40 5.83 -13.88
CA PHE A 280 -23.47 6.71 -14.29
C PHE A 280 -24.15 7.22 -13.03
N GLY A 281 -24.43 8.50 -12.92
CA GLY A 281 -24.96 9.05 -11.68
C GLY A 281 -25.75 10.34 -11.85
N THR A 282 -26.68 10.54 -10.93
CA THR A 282 -27.29 11.84 -10.66
C THR A 282 -26.42 12.55 -9.63
N LYS A 283 -26.03 13.80 -9.90
CA LYS A 283 -25.33 14.64 -8.92
C LYS A 283 -26.32 15.53 -8.19
N TYR A 284 -26.11 15.64 -6.89
CA TYR A 284 -26.91 16.44 -6.00
C TYR A 284 -26.08 17.53 -5.33
N GLU A 285 -26.65 18.72 -5.20
CA GLU A 285 -26.17 19.80 -4.36
C GLU A 285 -27.26 20.18 -3.39
N ASN A 286 -27.00 20.05 -2.09
CA ASN A 286 -27.98 20.27 -1.04
C ASN A 286 -29.30 19.50 -1.26
N GLY A 287 -29.24 18.26 -1.75
CA GLY A 287 -30.39 17.43 -2.03
C GLY A 287 -31.13 17.74 -3.34
N ILE A 288 -30.70 18.75 -4.09
CA ILE A 288 -31.27 19.12 -5.39
C ILE A 288 -30.44 18.48 -6.51
N ALA A 289 -31.09 17.79 -7.44
CA ALA A 289 -30.39 17.23 -8.61
C ALA A 289 -29.90 18.34 -9.55
N VAL A 290 -28.58 18.43 -9.73
CA VAL A 290 -27.94 19.42 -10.61
C VAL A 290 -27.52 18.83 -11.96
N SER A 291 -27.37 17.51 -12.04
CA SER A 291 -27.18 16.78 -13.30
C SER A 291 -27.68 15.36 -13.18
N HIS A 292 -28.10 14.80 -14.30
CA HIS A 292 -28.60 13.43 -14.42
C HIS A 292 -28.01 12.76 -15.66
N ASP A 293 -27.50 11.53 -15.51
CA ASP A 293 -27.07 10.73 -16.65
C ASP A 293 -28.24 9.94 -17.21
N SER A 294 -28.72 10.29 -18.40
CA SER A 294 -29.90 9.69 -19.03
C SER A 294 -29.77 8.18 -19.31
N ARG A 295 -28.60 7.60 -19.23
CA ARG A 295 -28.40 6.15 -19.32
C ARG A 295 -29.04 5.40 -18.16
N LEU A 296 -29.19 6.06 -17.00
CA LEU A 296 -29.89 5.52 -15.84
C LEU A 296 -31.35 5.21 -16.13
N ASP A 297 -32.03 6.02 -16.96
CA ASP A 297 -33.46 5.84 -17.33
C ASP A 297 -33.70 4.49 -18.03
N GLN A 298 -32.67 3.97 -18.72
CA GLN A 298 -32.71 2.67 -19.39
C GLN A 298 -32.72 1.49 -18.41
N LEU A 299 -32.47 1.73 -17.12
CA LEU A 299 -32.44 0.72 -16.05
C LEU A 299 -33.78 0.66 -15.27
N ALA A 300 -34.76 1.48 -15.62
CA ALA A 300 -36.11 1.35 -15.10
C ALA A 300 -36.71 -0.02 -15.49
N GLY A 301 -37.44 -0.64 -14.56
CA GLY A 301 -38.09 -1.92 -14.77
C GLY A 301 -37.29 -3.17 -14.49
N GLY A 302 -35.95 -3.03 -14.15
CA GLY A 302 -35.14 -4.18 -13.76
C GLY A 302 -33.66 -3.91 -13.65
N MET A 303 -32.99 -4.77 -12.89
CA MET A 303 -31.55 -4.70 -12.70
C MET A 303 -30.82 -5.63 -13.68
N ILE A 304 -29.69 -5.16 -14.21
CA ILE A 304 -28.70 -6.00 -14.88
C ILE A 304 -27.85 -6.66 -13.78
N THR A 305 -27.76 -7.97 -13.83
CA THR A 305 -26.98 -8.75 -12.83
C THR A 305 -25.76 -9.43 -13.42
N ASN A 306 -25.49 -9.19 -14.71
CA ASN A 306 -24.39 -9.76 -15.46
C ASN A 306 -23.62 -8.63 -16.20
N VAL A 307 -22.29 -8.67 -16.14
CA VAL A 307 -21.44 -7.64 -16.74
C VAL A 307 -21.55 -7.59 -18.27
N ASP A 308 -21.71 -8.73 -18.95
CA ASP A 308 -21.81 -8.79 -20.40
C ASP A 308 -23.07 -8.09 -20.91
N ASP A 309 -24.18 -8.21 -20.17
CA ASP A 309 -25.40 -7.49 -20.45
C ASP A 309 -25.24 -5.98 -20.26
N ALA A 310 -24.49 -5.54 -19.26
CA ALA A 310 -24.15 -4.13 -19.07
C ALA A 310 -23.28 -3.61 -20.22
N ILE A 311 -22.25 -4.35 -20.60
CA ILE A 311 -21.36 -4.03 -21.72
C ILE A 311 -22.18 -3.86 -23.00
N LYS A 312 -23.03 -4.84 -23.31
CA LYS A 312 -23.87 -4.83 -24.51
C LYS A 312 -24.88 -3.68 -24.50
N LYS A 313 -25.56 -3.47 -23.36
CA LYS A 313 -26.62 -2.45 -23.25
C LYS A 313 -26.07 -1.04 -23.44
N PHE A 314 -24.91 -0.75 -22.86
CA PHE A 314 -24.33 0.59 -22.86
C PHE A 314 -23.19 0.77 -23.87
N GLY A 315 -22.86 -0.24 -24.68
CA GLY A 315 -21.78 -0.16 -25.66
C GLY A 315 -20.42 0.09 -25.00
N LEU A 316 -20.15 -0.56 -23.85
CA LEU A 316 -18.93 -0.33 -23.11
C LEU A 316 -17.70 -0.99 -23.77
N PRO A 317 -16.50 -0.41 -23.67
CA PRO A 317 -15.32 -0.96 -24.32
C PRO A 317 -14.92 -2.31 -23.71
N THR A 318 -14.58 -3.28 -24.55
CA THR A 318 -14.09 -4.60 -24.15
C THR A 318 -12.59 -4.74 -24.33
N THR A 319 -11.92 -3.81 -25.01
CA THR A 319 -10.49 -3.77 -25.29
C THR A 319 -9.89 -2.42 -24.92
N ILE A 320 -8.54 -2.33 -24.86
CA ILE A 320 -7.80 -1.12 -24.45
C ILE A 320 -7.46 -0.21 -25.65
N GLU A 321 -8.09 -0.35 -26.80
CA GLU A 321 -7.69 0.36 -28.02
C GLU A 321 -7.79 1.88 -27.94
N ASN A 322 -8.76 2.40 -27.18
CA ASN A 322 -8.95 3.83 -26.98
C ASN A 322 -9.22 4.10 -25.48
N PRO A 323 -8.20 4.06 -24.64
CA PRO A 323 -8.41 4.26 -23.21
C PRO A 323 -8.85 5.70 -22.93
N VAL A 324 -9.83 5.84 -22.04
CA VAL A 324 -10.25 7.16 -21.52
C VAL A 324 -9.59 7.42 -20.17
N ALA A 325 -9.43 8.67 -19.81
CA ALA A 325 -9.03 9.03 -18.45
C ALA A 325 -10.18 8.68 -17.48
N GLY A 326 -9.88 7.91 -16.43
CA GLY A 326 -10.85 7.58 -15.39
C GLY A 326 -11.16 8.78 -14.48
N SER A 327 -12.19 8.63 -13.64
CA SER A 327 -12.56 9.65 -12.63
C SER A 327 -11.55 9.78 -11.49
N LYS A 328 -10.73 8.77 -11.27
CA LYS A 328 -9.64 8.75 -10.27
C LYS A 328 -8.35 8.39 -10.98
N ILE A 329 -7.38 9.28 -10.91
CA ILE A 329 -6.06 9.07 -11.49
C ILE A 329 -5.04 9.08 -10.36
N SER A 330 -4.15 8.13 -10.36
CA SER A 330 -3.01 8.06 -9.43
C SER A 330 -1.71 8.06 -10.20
N GLY A 331 -0.70 8.73 -9.67
CA GLY A 331 0.63 8.78 -10.26
C GLY A 331 1.71 8.79 -9.20
N VAL A 332 2.92 8.43 -9.60
CA VAL A 332 4.12 8.51 -8.76
C VAL A 332 5.08 9.49 -9.40
N LYS A 333 5.58 10.47 -8.64
CA LYS A 333 6.53 11.46 -9.17
C LYS A 333 7.85 10.81 -9.61
N ASP A 334 8.41 11.23 -10.74
CA ASP A 334 9.68 10.72 -11.29
C ASP A 334 10.86 10.84 -10.31
N ASN A 335 10.81 11.81 -9.41
CA ASN A 335 11.84 12.05 -8.40
C ASN A 335 11.50 11.43 -7.03
N PHE A 336 10.57 10.50 -6.97
CA PHE A 336 10.20 9.81 -5.74
C PHE A 336 11.43 9.17 -5.09
N LYS A 337 11.49 9.25 -3.76
CA LYS A 337 12.46 8.57 -2.91
C LYS A 337 11.73 7.86 -1.79
N MET A 338 12.24 6.71 -1.37
CA MET A 338 11.72 6.05 -0.18
C MET A 338 11.84 6.95 1.04
N PRO A 339 10.94 6.82 2.02
CA PRO A 339 10.98 7.65 3.22
C PRO A 339 12.30 7.47 3.96
N GLN A 340 12.87 8.56 4.41
CA GLN A 340 14.06 8.58 5.26
C GLN A 340 13.79 9.40 6.52
N ILE A 341 14.29 8.88 7.63
CA ILE A 341 14.17 9.51 8.93
C ILE A 341 15.55 9.63 9.58
N TRP A 342 15.84 10.78 10.13
CA TRP A 342 16.95 10.95 11.07
C TRP A 342 16.44 10.63 12.47
N LYS A 343 17.10 9.69 13.15
CA LYS A 343 16.80 9.31 14.52
C LYS A 343 18.00 9.56 15.40
N THR A 344 17.76 10.09 16.60
CA THR A 344 18.76 10.24 17.65
C THR A 344 18.16 9.75 18.96
N SER A 345 18.91 8.96 19.71
CA SER A 345 18.52 8.56 21.05
C SER A 345 19.67 8.69 22.03
N LEU A 346 19.34 8.96 23.29
CA LEU A 346 20.25 8.94 24.41
C LEU A 346 19.52 8.31 25.60
N ALA A 347 20.11 7.30 26.21
CA ALA A 347 19.53 6.62 27.36
C ALA A 347 20.54 6.43 28.48
N VAL A 348 20.04 6.41 29.69
CA VAL A 348 20.77 6.13 30.92
C VAL A 348 20.05 5.00 31.65
N ASP A 349 20.74 3.89 31.86
CA ASP A 349 20.27 2.75 32.63
C ASP A 349 21.03 2.71 33.98
N TYR A 350 20.32 2.80 35.09
CA TYR A 350 20.94 2.80 36.43
C TYR A 350 20.34 1.71 37.30
N GLN A 351 21.22 0.87 37.83
CA GLN A 351 20.88 -0.11 38.87
C GLN A 351 21.05 0.55 40.25
N LEU A 352 19.96 0.73 40.95
CA LEU A 352 19.97 1.34 42.26
C LEU A 352 20.66 0.41 43.28
N PRO A 353 21.53 0.94 44.16
CA PRO A 353 22.24 0.15 45.18
C PRO A 353 21.31 -0.17 46.38
N THR A 354 20.25 -0.92 46.10
CA THR A 354 19.25 -1.32 47.10
C THR A 354 19.30 -2.82 47.33
N SER A 355 18.83 -3.30 48.48
CA SER A 355 18.70 -4.73 48.79
C SER A 355 17.72 -5.47 47.83
N PHE A 356 16.84 -4.72 47.22
CA PHE A 356 15.91 -5.18 46.20
C PHE A 356 16.47 -4.80 44.78
N PRO A 357 16.53 -5.72 43.84
CA PRO A 357 17.07 -5.43 42.49
C PRO A 357 16.14 -4.47 41.73
N LEU A 358 16.47 -3.18 41.78
CA LEU A 358 15.73 -2.12 41.10
C LEU A 358 16.60 -1.41 40.08
N SER A 359 16.15 -1.35 38.84
CA SER A 359 16.77 -0.57 37.78
C SER A 359 15.83 0.51 37.24
N VAL A 360 16.39 1.66 36.88
CA VAL A 360 15.70 2.79 36.30
C VAL A 360 16.34 3.13 34.98
N THR A 361 15.52 3.29 33.95
CA THR A 361 15.95 3.72 32.62
C THR A 361 15.27 5.03 32.26
N GLY A 362 16.07 6.04 31.90
CA GLY A 362 15.62 7.27 31.28
C GLY A 362 16.07 7.31 29.82
N GLU A 363 15.16 7.56 28.89
CA GLU A 363 15.50 7.62 27.47
C GLU A 363 14.91 8.86 26.81
N PHE A 364 15.74 9.54 26.00
CA PHE A 364 15.34 10.62 25.11
C PHE A 364 15.44 10.14 23.66
N ILE A 365 14.39 10.36 22.89
CA ILE A 365 14.34 10.02 21.47
C ILE A 365 13.91 11.24 20.65
N TYR A 366 14.68 11.55 19.60
CA TYR A 366 14.36 12.58 18.62
C TYR A 366 14.29 11.97 17.24
N ASN A 367 13.22 12.28 16.50
CA ASN A 367 13.01 11.83 15.15
C ASN A 367 12.66 13.02 14.24
N LYS A 368 13.30 13.06 13.07
CA LYS A 368 13.01 14.06 12.02
C LYS A 368 12.93 13.39 10.65
N ASN A 369 11.82 13.58 9.94
CA ASN A 369 11.72 13.13 8.55
C ASN A 369 12.66 13.95 7.66
N ILE A 370 13.49 13.24 6.88
CA ILE A 370 14.32 13.82 5.80
C ILE A 370 13.53 13.78 4.49
N ASN A 371 12.99 12.59 4.16
CA ASN A 371 12.05 12.41 3.08
C ASN A 371 10.77 11.82 3.69
N ALA A 372 9.68 12.57 3.62
CA ALA A 372 8.36 12.10 3.98
C ALA A 372 7.56 11.79 2.71
N VAL A 373 6.71 10.76 2.79
CA VAL A 373 5.74 10.50 1.74
C VAL A 373 4.58 11.48 1.91
N THR A 374 4.26 12.20 0.85
CA THR A 374 3.13 13.12 0.80
C THR A 374 2.24 12.76 -0.39
N LEU A 375 0.93 12.93 -0.21
CA LEU A 375 -0.05 12.87 -1.29
C LEU A 375 -0.40 14.32 -1.68
N GLU A 376 -0.36 14.60 -2.97
CA GLU A 376 -0.70 15.90 -3.54
C GLU A 376 -1.88 15.71 -4.49
N ASN A 377 -2.93 16.50 -4.31
CA ASN A 377 -3.96 16.63 -5.33
C ASN A 377 -3.50 17.71 -6.31
N ILE A 378 -3.21 17.31 -7.55
CA ILE A 378 -2.69 18.22 -8.58
C ILE A 378 -3.77 18.82 -9.47
N ASN A 379 -5.03 18.48 -9.22
CA ASN A 379 -6.20 18.94 -9.99
C ASN A 379 -6.95 20.09 -9.27
N ILE A 380 -6.31 20.75 -8.34
CA ILE A 380 -6.86 21.89 -7.59
C ILE A 380 -6.03 23.13 -7.87
#